data_153f72afed290153130362972de2e2d0
#
_entry.id   153f72afed290153130362972de2e2d0
#
_cell.length_a   1.000
_cell.length_b   1.000
_cell.length_c   1.000
_cell.angle_alpha   90.00
_cell.angle_beta   90.00
_cell.angle_gamma   90.00
#
_symmetry.space_group_name_H-M   'P 1'
#
loop_
_entity.id
_entity.type
_entity.pdbx_description
1 polymer ?
#
loop_
_entity_poly.entity_id
_entity_poly.type
_entity_poly.pdbx_seq_one_letter_code
_entity_poly.pdbx_strand_id
1 'polypeptide(L)'
;GVPQADPFFGYIPFSAITPERLSSVRVTRGGGNGAFGAGAVAGTIELNSATRTDLPDASLSAFYGSDNARELSAGLTTNLGAGFISLSGRLDSGDGFFTAPAATRQPSDVRAAYDSWSTGLRAVAPLAYGVEMQFRGLFFQDNRTLRFAGADSSSDGQDASIRIVSQGHWQIDALAYV
;
A
#
# COMPACT_ATOMS: atom_id res chain seq x y z
N GLY A 1 -5.67 -11.78 4.56
CA GLY A 1 -5.40 -10.41 4.27
C GLY A 1 -6.26 -9.43 5.03
N VAL A 2 -5.68 -8.30 5.38
CA VAL A 2 -6.39 -7.17 5.98
C VAL A 2 -7.14 -6.45 4.85
N PRO A 3 -8.46 -6.18 4.96
CA PRO A 3 -9.18 -5.35 4.01
C PRO A 3 -8.59 -3.93 3.98
N GLN A 4 -8.36 -3.38 2.79
CA GLN A 4 -7.77 -2.05 2.61
C GLN A 4 -8.76 -1.06 1.98
N ALA A 5 -9.93 -1.52 1.60
CA ALA A 5 -10.96 -0.67 1.01
C ALA A 5 -11.70 0.12 2.09
N ASP A 6 -11.97 1.40 1.82
CA ASP A 6 -12.88 2.20 2.63
C ASP A 6 -14.27 1.51 2.68
N PRO A 7 -14.86 1.30 3.86
CA PRO A 7 -16.08 0.53 4.01
C PRO A 7 -17.33 1.21 3.41
N PHE A 8 -17.30 2.54 3.20
CA PHE A 8 -18.43 3.30 2.68
C PHE A 8 -18.39 3.45 1.16
N PHE A 9 -17.20 3.78 0.61
CA PHE A 9 -17.04 4.10 -0.80
C PHE A 9 -16.29 3.03 -1.60
N GLY A 10 -15.74 2.01 -0.94
CA GLY A 10 -14.92 0.99 -1.58
C GLY A 10 -13.60 1.53 -2.17
N TYR A 11 -13.20 2.74 -1.80
CA TYR A 11 -11.95 3.34 -2.24
C TYR A 11 -10.77 2.59 -1.64
N ILE A 12 -9.74 2.36 -2.45
CA ILE A 12 -8.48 1.77 -2.01
C ILE A 12 -7.41 2.85 -2.07
N PRO A 13 -6.77 3.22 -0.95
CA PRO A 13 -5.69 4.20 -0.92
C PRO A 13 -4.40 3.60 -1.49
N PHE A 14 -4.28 3.56 -2.82
CA PHE A 14 -3.10 3.00 -3.49
C PHE A 14 -1.79 3.72 -3.13
N SER A 15 -1.84 4.98 -2.72
CA SER A 15 -0.70 5.73 -2.17
C SER A 15 -0.12 5.09 -0.90
N ALA A 16 -0.95 4.37 -0.13
CA ALA A 16 -0.51 3.61 1.04
C ALA A 16 0.16 2.28 0.66
N ILE A 17 -0.08 1.77 -0.56
CA ILE A 17 0.42 0.48 -1.04
C ILE A 17 1.60 0.74 -1.97
N THR A 18 2.78 0.89 -1.41
CA THR A 18 3.97 1.26 -2.18
C THR A 18 4.68 0.04 -2.78
N PRO A 19 5.22 0.16 -4.01
CA PRO A 19 5.89 -0.94 -4.70
C PRO A 19 7.04 -1.55 -3.90
N GLU A 20 7.75 -0.74 -3.13
CA GLU A 20 8.91 -1.16 -2.33
C GLU A 20 8.55 -2.18 -1.24
N ARG A 21 7.26 -2.32 -0.92
CA ARG A 21 6.75 -3.28 0.09
C ARG A 21 6.24 -4.57 -0.52
N LEU A 22 6.28 -4.69 -1.85
CA LEU A 22 5.69 -5.80 -2.59
C LEU A 22 6.75 -6.67 -3.25
N SER A 23 6.57 -7.99 -3.20
CA SER A 23 7.33 -8.94 -4.02
C SER A 23 6.69 -9.15 -5.38
N SER A 24 5.36 -9.11 -5.45
CA SER A 24 4.65 -9.28 -6.71
C SER A 24 3.25 -8.68 -6.67
N VAL A 25 2.77 -8.33 -7.86
CA VAL A 25 1.39 -7.94 -8.13
C VAL A 25 0.83 -8.88 -9.18
N ARG A 26 -0.28 -9.55 -8.87
CA ARG A 26 -0.97 -10.43 -9.81
C ARG A 26 -2.34 -9.85 -10.13
N VAL A 27 -2.63 -9.69 -11.41
CA VAL A 27 -3.94 -9.24 -11.90
C VAL A 27 -4.62 -10.40 -12.62
N THR A 28 -5.77 -10.82 -12.10
CA THR A 28 -6.62 -11.84 -12.72
C THR A 28 -7.88 -11.16 -13.24
N ARG A 29 -8.14 -11.29 -14.55
CA ARG A 29 -9.32 -10.73 -15.21
C ARG A 29 -10.48 -11.71 -15.13
N GLY A 30 -11.71 -11.19 -15.01
CA GLY A 30 -12.93 -11.98 -14.95
C GLY A 30 -13.47 -12.15 -13.53
N GLY A 31 -14.69 -12.64 -13.40
CA GLY A 31 -15.35 -12.82 -12.11
C GLY A 31 -14.56 -13.75 -11.19
N GLY A 32 -14.37 -13.34 -9.96
CA GLY A 32 -13.69 -14.13 -8.95
C GLY A 32 -14.60 -15.25 -8.44
N ASN A 33 -14.15 -16.48 -8.62
CA ASN A 33 -14.72 -17.65 -7.94
C ASN A 33 -13.80 -18.02 -6.79
N GLY A 34 -14.32 -18.22 -5.59
CA GLY A 34 -13.61 -18.81 -4.47
C GLY A 34 -13.30 -17.87 -3.31
N ALA A 35 -12.10 -17.94 -2.78
CA ALA A 35 -11.69 -17.37 -1.48
C ALA A 35 -11.88 -15.85 -1.33
N PHE A 36 -12.06 -15.11 -2.43
CA PHE A 36 -12.14 -13.64 -2.43
C PHE A 36 -13.59 -13.11 -2.43
N GLY A 37 -14.60 -13.99 -2.37
CA GLY A 37 -16.00 -13.63 -2.23
C GLY A 37 -16.65 -13.04 -3.48
N ALA A 38 -17.90 -12.57 -3.31
CA ALA A 38 -18.75 -12.07 -4.40
C ALA A 38 -18.34 -10.69 -4.96
N GLY A 39 -17.33 -10.04 -4.41
CA GLY A 39 -16.93 -8.70 -4.79
C GLY A 39 -16.08 -8.60 -6.06
N ALA A 40 -15.55 -9.71 -6.56
CA ALA A 40 -14.62 -9.72 -7.70
C ALA A 40 -15.36 -9.84 -9.04
N VAL A 41 -16.17 -8.84 -9.38
CA VAL A 41 -17.00 -8.87 -10.61
C VAL A 41 -16.15 -8.75 -11.88
N ALA A 42 -15.14 -7.88 -11.86
CA ALA A 42 -14.31 -7.60 -13.02
C ALA A 42 -12.92 -8.25 -12.97
N GLY A 43 -12.47 -8.64 -11.78
CA GLY A 43 -11.19 -9.27 -11.54
C GLY A 43 -10.69 -9.10 -10.12
N THR A 44 -9.49 -9.62 -9.86
CA THR A 44 -8.78 -9.50 -8.60
C THR A 44 -7.39 -8.95 -8.80
N ILE A 45 -6.92 -8.13 -7.85
CA ILE A 45 -5.54 -7.68 -7.76
C ILE A 45 -4.98 -8.25 -6.44
N GLU A 46 -4.05 -9.17 -6.55
CA GLU A 46 -3.34 -9.75 -5.41
C GLU A 46 -2.02 -9.02 -5.22
N LEU A 47 -1.78 -8.53 -4.02
CA LEU A 47 -0.56 -7.84 -3.62
C LEU A 47 0.18 -8.71 -2.61
N ASN A 48 1.31 -9.27 -3.02
CA ASN A 48 2.13 -10.09 -2.15
C ASN A 48 3.22 -9.23 -1.50
N SER A 49 3.29 -9.27 -0.18
CA SER A 49 4.29 -8.52 0.56
C SER A 49 5.70 -9.07 0.30
N ALA A 50 6.68 -8.17 0.19
CA ALA A 50 8.08 -8.51 0.03
C ALA A 50 8.58 -9.41 1.16
N THR A 51 9.41 -10.37 0.82
CA THR A 51 10.11 -11.25 1.77
C THR A 51 11.48 -10.68 2.12
N ARG A 52 12.20 -11.30 3.05
CA ARG A 52 13.57 -10.86 3.40
C ARG A 52 14.51 -10.84 2.19
N THR A 53 14.33 -11.78 1.27
CA THR A 53 15.18 -11.89 0.06
C THR A 53 14.86 -10.84 -1.00
N ASP A 54 13.68 -10.26 -0.97
CA ASP A 54 13.27 -9.20 -1.90
C ASP A 54 13.73 -7.81 -1.42
N LEU A 55 14.07 -7.67 -0.14
CA LEU A 55 14.36 -6.39 0.50
C LEU A 55 15.86 -6.21 0.72
N PRO A 56 16.47 -5.11 0.22
CA PRO A 56 17.84 -4.73 0.59
C PRO A 56 17.91 -4.30 2.06
N ASP A 57 19.10 -4.35 2.65
CA ASP A 57 19.32 -3.88 4.03
C ASP A 57 19.01 -2.40 4.20
N ALA A 58 19.31 -1.60 3.18
CA ALA A 58 18.93 -0.20 3.08
C ALA A 58 18.60 0.16 1.63
N SER A 59 17.59 0.98 1.45
CA SER A 59 17.21 1.55 0.16
C SER A 59 16.88 3.03 0.30
N LEU A 60 17.21 3.80 -0.72
CA LEU A 60 16.83 5.21 -0.85
C LEU A 60 16.59 5.48 -2.33
N SER A 61 15.44 6.05 -2.65
CA SER A 61 15.10 6.49 -4.00
C SER A 61 14.54 7.90 -3.94
N ALA A 62 14.94 8.75 -4.88
CA ALA A 62 14.41 10.09 -5.04
C ALA A 62 14.12 10.35 -6.52
N PHE A 63 13.00 10.97 -6.79
CA PHE A 63 12.58 11.37 -8.12
C PHE A 63 12.11 12.82 -8.10
N TYR A 64 12.42 13.54 -9.18
CA TYR A 64 11.91 14.88 -9.45
C TYR A 64 11.52 14.99 -10.92
N GLY A 65 10.32 15.47 -11.18
CA GLY A 65 9.74 15.53 -12.53
C GLY A 65 9.03 16.84 -12.85
N SER A 66 8.31 16.85 -13.95
CA SER A 66 7.49 17.97 -14.38
C SER A 66 6.36 18.27 -13.37
N ASP A 67 5.78 19.47 -13.44
CA ASP A 67 4.73 19.91 -12.53
C ASP A 67 5.13 19.77 -11.04
N ASN A 68 6.42 19.98 -10.75
CA ASN A 68 7.01 19.90 -9.41
C ASN A 68 6.78 18.54 -8.72
N ALA A 69 6.61 17.47 -9.53
CA ALA A 69 6.44 16.12 -9.01
C ALA A 69 7.71 15.68 -8.27
N ARG A 70 7.54 15.25 -7.03
CA ARG A 70 8.60 14.80 -6.14
C ARG A 70 8.21 13.49 -5.51
N GLU A 71 9.16 12.59 -5.46
CA GLU A 71 9.02 11.31 -4.77
C GLU A 71 10.29 11.06 -3.97
N LEU A 72 10.12 10.62 -2.74
CA LEU A 72 11.20 10.14 -1.89
C LEU A 72 10.74 8.86 -1.21
N SER A 73 11.49 7.78 -1.39
CA SER A 73 11.26 6.55 -0.64
C SER A 73 12.54 6.08 0.05
N ALA A 74 12.38 5.51 1.24
CA ALA A 74 13.46 4.94 2.03
C ALA A 74 13.00 3.64 2.69
N GLY A 75 13.93 2.71 2.86
CA GLY A 75 13.69 1.44 3.53
C GLY A 75 14.92 0.98 4.30
N LEU A 76 14.68 0.34 5.45
CA LEU A 76 15.68 -0.31 6.27
C LEU A 76 15.18 -1.68 6.65
N THR A 77 15.99 -2.70 6.41
CA THR A 77 15.65 -4.09 6.73
C THR A 77 16.84 -4.76 7.43
N THR A 78 16.56 -5.43 8.52
CA THR A 78 17.59 -6.20 9.24
C THR A 78 17.07 -7.58 9.64
N ASN A 79 17.97 -8.53 9.79
CA ASN A 79 17.61 -9.84 10.31
C ASN A 79 17.34 -9.75 11.82
N LEU A 80 16.33 -10.49 12.28
CA LEU A 80 15.97 -10.65 13.68
C LEU A 80 15.98 -12.16 13.98
N GLY A 81 17.14 -12.66 14.39
CA GLY A 81 17.34 -14.12 14.47
C GLY A 81 17.18 -14.80 13.11
N ALA A 82 16.30 -15.77 13.03
CA ALA A 82 15.93 -16.43 11.76
C ALA A 82 14.80 -15.70 11.00
N GLY A 83 14.26 -14.60 11.55
CA GLY A 83 13.29 -13.73 10.91
C GLY A 83 13.90 -12.40 10.47
N PHE A 84 13.05 -11.40 10.26
CA PHE A 84 13.47 -10.05 9.89
C PHE A 84 12.49 -8.98 10.37
N ILE A 85 12.98 -7.74 10.40
CA ILE A 85 12.19 -6.54 10.58
C ILE A 85 12.51 -5.57 9.45
N SER A 86 11.49 -4.92 8.91
CA SER A 86 11.62 -3.91 7.85
C SER A 86 10.76 -2.69 8.18
N LEU A 87 11.38 -1.52 8.08
CA LEU A 87 10.73 -0.21 8.16
C LEU A 87 10.86 0.46 6.80
N SER A 88 9.78 1.03 6.29
CA SER A 88 9.78 1.77 5.03
C SER A 88 8.93 3.02 5.10
N GLY A 89 9.33 4.05 4.38
CA GLY A 89 8.61 5.31 4.25
C GLY A 89 8.61 5.79 2.81
N ARG A 90 7.53 6.48 2.41
CA ARG A 90 7.40 7.12 1.10
C ARG A 90 6.69 8.46 1.25
N LEU A 91 7.16 9.43 0.50
CA LEU A 91 6.61 10.77 0.36
C LEU A 91 6.41 11.03 -1.13
N ASP A 92 5.23 11.49 -1.52
CA ASP A 92 4.89 11.87 -2.89
C ASP A 92 4.19 13.21 -2.87
N SER A 93 4.61 14.15 -3.70
CA SER A 93 3.91 15.44 -3.87
C SER A 93 4.08 15.99 -5.28
N GLY A 94 3.15 16.82 -5.70
CA GLY A 94 3.21 17.50 -6.99
C GLY A 94 2.10 18.50 -7.18
N ASP A 95 2.37 19.51 -8.01
CA ASP A 95 1.38 20.53 -8.39
C ASP A 95 0.29 19.96 -9.33
N GLY A 96 0.54 18.77 -9.88
CA GLY A 96 -0.37 18.10 -10.78
C GLY A 96 -0.62 18.84 -12.08
N PHE A 97 -1.60 18.38 -12.82
CA PHE A 97 -1.97 18.95 -14.12
C PHE A 97 -3.49 19.18 -14.22
N PHE A 98 -3.89 19.99 -15.19
CA PHE A 98 -5.31 20.15 -15.48
C PHE A 98 -5.86 18.89 -16.14
N THR A 99 -6.92 18.32 -15.56
CA THR A 99 -7.59 17.13 -16.11
C THR A 99 -8.50 17.43 -17.27
N ALA A 100 -8.88 18.72 -17.47
CA ALA A 100 -9.66 19.18 -18.62
C ALA A 100 -8.74 19.74 -19.72
N PRO A 101 -9.02 19.44 -21.01
CA PRO A 101 -8.34 20.06 -22.13
C PRO A 101 -8.46 21.58 -22.10
N ALA A 102 -7.44 22.31 -22.58
CA ALA A 102 -7.41 23.79 -22.52
C ALA A 102 -8.65 24.46 -23.15
N ALA A 103 -9.17 23.89 -24.22
CA ALA A 103 -10.34 24.41 -24.94
C ALA A 103 -11.67 24.31 -24.17
N THR A 104 -11.73 23.45 -23.14
CA THR A 104 -12.96 23.18 -22.36
C THR A 104 -12.82 23.54 -20.90
N ARG A 105 -11.71 24.17 -20.49
CA ARG A 105 -11.49 24.59 -19.11
C ARG A 105 -12.48 25.68 -18.70
N GLN A 106 -13.00 25.50 -17.51
CA GLN A 106 -13.83 26.49 -16.82
C GLN A 106 -12.97 27.29 -15.81
N PRO A 107 -13.40 28.46 -15.37
CA PRO A 107 -12.70 29.23 -14.35
C PRO A 107 -12.52 28.50 -13.01
N SER A 108 -13.34 27.49 -12.74
CA SER A 108 -13.27 26.62 -11.55
C SER A 108 -12.31 25.47 -11.70
N ASP A 109 -11.85 25.15 -12.91
CA ASP A 109 -10.88 24.07 -13.13
C ASP A 109 -9.52 24.46 -12.54
N VAL A 110 -8.97 23.61 -11.71
CA VAL A 110 -7.65 23.77 -11.09
C VAL A 110 -6.77 22.58 -11.43
N ARG A 111 -5.49 22.66 -11.10
CA ARG A 111 -4.56 21.55 -11.22
C ARG A 111 -4.88 20.49 -10.17
N ALA A 112 -4.78 19.25 -10.53
CA ALA A 112 -4.99 18.10 -9.64
C ALA A 112 -3.72 17.84 -8.80
N ALA A 113 -3.45 18.75 -7.86
CA ALA A 113 -2.30 18.64 -6.97
C ALA A 113 -2.49 17.48 -5.99
N TYR A 114 -1.38 16.94 -5.50
CA TYR A 114 -1.38 15.86 -4.53
C TYR A 114 -0.21 15.98 -3.55
N ASP A 115 -0.46 15.51 -2.35
CA ASP A 115 0.52 15.34 -1.29
C ASP A 115 0.15 14.10 -0.50
N SER A 116 1.06 13.14 -0.41
CA SER A 116 0.81 11.90 0.32
C SER A 116 2.08 11.38 0.99
N TRP A 117 1.87 10.70 2.09
CA TRP A 117 2.94 9.95 2.74
C TRP A 117 2.43 8.62 3.27
N SER A 118 3.33 7.67 3.38
CA SER A 118 3.04 6.41 4.05
C SER A 118 4.27 5.84 4.75
N THR A 119 4.06 5.22 5.90
CA THR A 119 5.07 4.49 6.65
C THR A 119 4.58 3.08 6.96
N GLY A 120 5.41 2.08 6.71
CA GLY A 120 5.09 0.68 6.97
C GLY A 120 6.17 0.00 7.80
N LEU A 121 5.73 -0.76 8.79
CA LEU A 121 6.55 -1.67 9.59
C LEU A 121 6.12 -3.11 9.29
N ARG A 122 7.07 -3.98 9.08
CA ARG A 122 6.84 -5.42 8.97
C ARG A 122 7.88 -6.18 9.78
N ALA A 123 7.42 -7.16 10.54
CA ALA A 123 8.29 -8.09 11.23
C ALA A 123 7.81 -9.52 10.98
N VAL A 124 8.75 -10.43 10.79
CA VAL A 124 8.50 -11.86 10.61
C VAL A 124 9.44 -12.61 11.53
N ALA A 125 8.89 -13.47 12.36
CA ALA A 125 9.65 -14.24 13.34
C ALA A 125 9.19 -15.72 13.33
N PRO A 126 10.07 -16.68 13.01
CA PRO A 126 9.77 -18.07 13.28
C PRO A 126 9.72 -18.31 14.79
N LEU A 127 8.61 -18.87 15.27
CA LEU A 127 8.40 -19.17 16.69
C LEU A 127 8.81 -20.60 17.03
N ALA A 128 8.61 -21.52 16.09
CA ALA A 128 8.95 -22.93 16.22
C ALA A 128 9.10 -23.56 14.82
N TYR A 129 9.46 -24.83 14.77
CA TYR A 129 9.52 -25.54 13.49
C TYR A 129 8.17 -25.52 12.78
N GLY A 130 8.13 -24.93 11.57
CA GLY A 130 6.91 -24.79 10.78
C GLY A 130 5.90 -23.78 11.31
N VAL A 131 6.24 -22.96 12.32
CA VAL A 131 5.37 -21.91 12.87
C VAL A 131 6.03 -20.54 12.73
N GLU A 132 5.36 -19.62 12.08
CA GLU A 132 5.81 -18.26 11.85
C GLU A 132 4.78 -17.23 12.34
N MET A 133 5.26 -16.19 12.98
CA MET A 133 4.48 -15.01 13.34
C MET A 133 4.86 -13.85 12.42
N GLN A 134 3.87 -13.18 11.88
CA GLN A 134 4.02 -11.99 11.07
C GLN A 134 3.29 -10.83 11.73
N PHE A 135 3.96 -9.70 11.82
CA PHE A 135 3.39 -8.41 12.22
C PHE A 135 3.46 -7.43 11.06
N ARG A 136 2.42 -6.62 10.90
CA ARG A 136 2.39 -5.49 9.97
C ARG A 136 1.73 -4.30 10.64
N GLY A 137 2.32 -3.12 10.45
CA GLY A 137 1.72 -1.82 10.75
C GLY A 137 1.83 -0.92 9.53
N LEU A 138 0.82 -0.10 9.28
CA LEU A 138 0.76 0.87 8.19
C LEU A 138 0.12 2.14 8.70
N PHE A 139 0.73 3.28 8.36
CA PHE A 139 0.18 4.62 8.56
C PHE A 139 0.29 5.36 7.24
N PHE A 140 -0.75 6.10 6.88
CA PHE A 140 -0.74 6.89 5.65
C PHE A 140 -1.64 8.12 5.74
N GLN A 141 -1.35 9.08 4.89
CA GLN A 141 -2.22 10.22 4.57
C GLN A 141 -2.10 10.52 3.08
N ASP A 142 -3.21 10.84 2.44
CA ASP A 142 -3.31 11.20 1.03
C ASP A 142 -4.24 12.40 0.90
N ASN A 143 -3.70 13.53 0.45
CA ASN A 143 -4.46 14.75 0.19
C ASN A 143 -4.41 15.05 -1.30
N ARG A 144 -5.56 15.30 -1.90
CA ARG A 144 -5.69 15.57 -3.34
C ARG A 144 -6.61 16.74 -3.59
N THR A 145 -6.16 17.65 -4.44
CA THR A 145 -7.05 18.61 -5.09
C THR A 145 -7.63 17.94 -6.32
N LEU A 146 -8.95 17.84 -6.37
CA LEU A 146 -9.65 17.28 -7.52
C LEU A 146 -9.75 18.34 -8.64
N ARG A 147 -10.57 18.07 -9.64
CA ARG A 147 -10.68 18.94 -10.82
C ARG A 147 -11.06 20.39 -10.50
N PHE A 148 -11.90 20.62 -9.49
CA PHE A 148 -12.49 21.93 -9.22
C PHE A 148 -11.94 22.57 -7.94
N ALA A 149 -11.82 23.88 -7.95
CA ALA A 149 -11.46 24.63 -6.76
C ALA A 149 -12.43 24.33 -5.59
N GLY A 150 -11.87 23.96 -4.43
CA GLY A 150 -12.64 23.57 -3.25
C GLY A 150 -13.17 22.13 -3.27
N ALA A 151 -12.90 21.35 -4.30
CA ALA A 151 -13.22 19.93 -4.37
C ALA A 151 -11.99 19.11 -3.94
N ASP A 152 -11.59 19.25 -2.68
CA ASP A 152 -10.45 18.52 -2.13
C ASP A 152 -10.89 17.18 -1.54
N SER A 153 -9.99 16.22 -1.57
CA SER A 153 -10.15 14.90 -0.96
C SER A 153 -9.00 14.64 -0.01
N SER A 154 -9.30 14.20 1.18
CA SER A 154 -8.30 13.75 2.15
C SER A 154 -8.68 12.36 2.63
N SER A 155 -7.69 11.48 2.72
CA SER A 155 -7.82 10.15 3.28
C SER A 155 -6.61 9.88 4.17
N ASP A 156 -6.85 9.45 5.36
CA ASP A 156 -5.81 9.00 6.28
C ASP A 156 -6.23 7.69 6.94
N GLY A 157 -5.25 6.93 7.39
CA GLY A 157 -5.54 5.67 8.03
C GLY A 157 -4.34 5.07 8.72
N GLN A 158 -4.68 4.15 9.59
CA GLN A 158 -3.73 3.31 10.27
C GLN A 158 -4.27 1.89 10.33
N ASP A 159 -3.43 0.93 10.07
CA ASP A 159 -3.75 -0.46 10.28
C ASP A 159 -2.62 -1.20 11.03
N ALA A 160 -2.99 -2.17 11.81
CA ALA A 160 -2.05 -3.11 12.41
C ALA A 160 -2.62 -4.52 12.32
N SER A 161 -1.75 -5.48 12.04
CA SER A 161 -2.16 -6.89 11.99
C SER A 161 -1.09 -7.81 12.55
N ILE A 162 -1.56 -8.90 13.14
CA ILE A 162 -0.76 -10.02 13.55
C ILE A 162 -1.30 -11.29 12.90
N ARG A 163 -0.42 -12.08 12.30
CA ARG A 163 -0.77 -13.35 11.67
C ARG A 163 0.14 -14.44 12.16
N ILE A 164 -0.43 -15.58 12.48
CA ILE A 164 0.31 -16.81 12.85
C ILE A 164 0.00 -17.86 11.79
N VAL A 165 1.04 -18.37 11.17
CA VAL A 165 0.96 -19.42 10.15
C VAL A 165 1.69 -20.67 10.68
N SER A 166 1.03 -21.81 10.66
CA SER A 166 1.63 -23.11 10.93
C SER A 166 1.55 -23.99 9.69
N GLN A 167 2.67 -24.55 9.28
CA GLN A 167 2.80 -25.48 8.16
C GLN A 167 3.20 -26.90 8.62
N GLY A 168 2.86 -27.27 9.85
CA GLY A 168 3.12 -28.57 10.42
C GLY A 168 2.04 -29.60 10.08
N HIS A 169 1.84 -30.56 11.00
CA HIS A 169 0.78 -31.57 10.90
C HIS A 169 -0.62 -30.93 10.79
N TRP A 170 -0.81 -29.80 11.46
CA TRP A 170 -1.98 -28.93 11.33
C TRP A 170 -1.59 -27.66 10.59
N GLN A 171 -2.31 -27.38 9.49
CA GLN A 171 -2.18 -26.11 8.79
C GLN A 171 -3.11 -25.11 9.47
N ILE A 172 -2.53 -24.13 10.16
CA ILE A 172 -3.26 -23.08 10.85
C ILE A 172 -2.85 -21.74 10.22
N ASP A 173 -3.84 -20.90 9.93
CA ASP A 173 -3.67 -19.52 9.51
C ASP A 173 -4.61 -18.65 10.33
N ALA A 174 -4.09 -17.97 11.33
CA ALA A 174 -4.85 -17.09 12.21
C ALA A 174 -4.41 -15.64 12.02
N LEU A 175 -5.36 -14.75 11.77
CA LEU A 175 -5.14 -13.32 11.54
C LEU A 175 -6.02 -12.50 12.49
N ALA A 176 -5.40 -11.56 13.19
CA ALA A 176 -6.08 -10.48 13.90
C ALA A 176 -5.62 -9.13 13.36
N TYR A 177 -6.52 -8.15 13.25
CA TYR A 177 -6.22 -6.81 12.76
C TYR A 177 -7.15 -5.74 13.34
N VAL A 178 -6.67 -4.52 13.33
CA VAL A 178 -7.41 -3.30 13.66
C VAL A 178 -7.20 -2.26 12.57
#